data_e4eb45426442f66a2ff062360116e67e
#
_entry.id   e4eb45426442f66a2ff062360116e67e
#
_cell.length_a   1.000
_cell.length_b   1.000
_cell.length_c   1.000
_cell.angle_alpha   90.00
_cell.angle_beta   90.00
_cell.angle_gamma   90.00
#
_symmetry.space_group_name_H-M   'P 1'
#
loop_
_entity.id
_entity.type
_entity.pdbx_description
1 polymer ?
#
loop_
_entity_poly.entity_id
_entity_poly.type
_entity_poly.pdbx_seq_one_letter_code
_entity_poly.pdbx_strand_id
1 'polypeptide(L)'
;MISIVWQGDHRYNVYRSGEDIGCITVSDNPCHNTHRYLNLGLTQYDPSISKDLFSRLRKELGQPLQIMLYSKPEMYNFLTAGGFERKRRCYELEVTSSDLAVPLIPAVELHAAQKGSTLYDTCCDLLYAYYSATHDTVSPLTVSQDVFCSDLPKTVLCSMVGSDPNHYAFVEPDETGYEIAYVGTTDFSSFSCFAQTLVHELFQKCDSLTAECDDTDPAAMQLMQLFNISIDGSYDTYILE
;
A
#
# COMPACT_ATOMS: atom_id res chain seq x y z
N MET A 1 25.92 8.70 23.51
CA MET A 1 24.95 7.78 24.20
C MET A 1 23.55 8.23 23.81
N ILE A 2 22.69 7.31 23.37
CA ILE A 2 21.28 7.57 23.04
C ILE A 2 20.42 7.23 24.24
N SER A 3 19.43 8.07 24.53
CA SER A 3 18.34 7.76 25.45
C SER A 3 17.00 8.12 24.82
N ILE A 4 15.98 7.33 25.14
CA ILE A 4 14.58 7.57 24.81
C ILE A 4 13.79 7.77 26.08
N VAL A 5 12.85 8.71 26.08
CA VAL A 5 12.05 9.04 27.26
C VAL A 5 10.59 9.06 26.84
N TRP A 6 9.80 8.17 27.40
CA TRP A 6 8.34 8.12 27.20
C TRP A 6 7.68 9.40 27.74
N GLN A 7 6.81 10.02 26.94
CA GLN A 7 6.13 11.28 27.26
C GLN A 7 4.62 11.11 27.45
N GLY A 8 4.08 9.90 27.30
CA GLY A 8 2.65 9.69 27.12
C GLY A 8 2.23 9.85 25.64
N ASP A 9 0.94 9.64 25.37
CA ASP A 9 0.32 9.80 24.02
C ASP A 9 1.12 9.13 22.89
N HIS A 10 1.60 7.92 23.15
CA HIS A 10 2.37 7.12 22.16
C HIS A 10 3.64 7.81 21.62
N ARG A 11 4.27 8.69 22.41
CA ARG A 11 5.42 9.49 22.00
C ARG A 11 6.65 9.24 22.88
N TYR A 12 7.81 9.10 22.21
CA TYR A 12 9.14 9.05 22.83
C TYR A 12 9.96 10.26 22.37
N ASN A 13 10.47 11.05 23.31
CA ASN A 13 11.54 12.02 22.98
C ASN A 13 12.88 11.29 22.92
N VAL A 14 13.71 11.71 21.97
CA VAL A 14 15.02 11.11 21.71
C VAL A 14 16.11 12.12 22.06
N TYR A 15 17.08 11.67 22.87
CA TYR A 15 18.21 12.50 23.28
C TYR A 15 19.53 11.86 22.85
N ARG A 16 20.46 12.69 22.35
CA ARG A 16 21.84 12.30 22.07
C ARG A 16 22.76 13.05 23.02
N SER A 17 23.45 12.34 23.93
CA SER A 17 24.34 12.93 24.95
C SER A 17 23.69 14.05 25.77
N GLY A 18 22.37 13.91 26.02
CA GLY A 18 21.57 14.87 26.78
C GLY A 18 20.93 15.98 25.96
N GLU A 19 21.27 16.13 24.69
CA GLU A 19 20.64 17.07 23.76
C GLU A 19 19.39 16.43 23.11
N ASP A 20 18.28 17.17 23.07
CA ASP A 20 17.05 16.74 22.38
C ASP A 20 17.26 16.77 20.85
N ILE A 21 17.04 15.63 20.20
CA ILE A 21 17.16 15.49 18.75
C ILE A 21 15.82 15.14 18.08
N GLY A 22 14.71 15.30 18.80
CA GLY A 22 13.37 15.11 18.27
C GLY A 22 12.58 14.00 18.94
N CYS A 23 11.57 13.50 18.26
CA CYS A 23 10.68 12.48 18.82
C CYS A 23 10.33 11.37 17.82
N ILE A 24 9.85 10.28 18.38
CA ILE A 24 9.25 9.16 17.64
C ILE A 24 7.85 8.96 18.18
N THR A 25 6.85 8.94 17.31
CA THR A 25 5.49 8.54 17.66
C THR A 25 5.25 7.10 17.25
N VAL A 26 4.48 6.39 18.07
CA VAL A 26 4.13 4.98 17.88
C VAL A 26 2.63 4.91 17.64
N SER A 27 2.20 4.13 16.67
CA SER A 27 0.79 3.87 16.40
C SER A 27 0.56 2.39 16.11
N ASP A 28 -0.70 2.00 16.21
CA ASP A 28 -1.20 0.70 15.77
C ASP A 28 -1.97 0.90 14.45
N ASN A 29 -1.84 -0.05 13.54
CA ASN A 29 -2.76 -0.14 12.40
C ASN A 29 -3.82 -1.19 12.74
N PRO A 30 -5.11 -0.84 12.79
CA PRO A 30 -6.16 -1.77 13.18
C PRO A 30 -6.30 -2.95 12.21
N CYS A 31 -5.94 -2.78 10.94
CA CYS A 31 -5.99 -3.83 9.93
C CYS A 31 -4.73 -4.70 9.88
N HIS A 32 -3.59 -4.20 10.39
CA HIS A 32 -2.27 -4.81 10.28
C HIS A 32 -1.52 -4.66 11.62
N ASN A 33 -1.98 -5.32 12.67
CA ASN A 33 -1.51 -5.09 14.05
C ASN A 33 -0.33 -5.99 14.49
N THR A 34 0.35 -6.65 13.57
CA THR A 34 1.51 -7.50 13.88
C THR A 34 2.77 -6.71 14.18
N HIS A 35 2.82 -5.44 13.81
CA HIS A 35 3.94 -4.53 14.01
C HIS A 35 3.53 -3.27 14.75
N ARG A 36 4.49 -2.59 15.39
CA ARG A 36 4.34 -1.21 15.88
C ARG A 36 4.79 -0.24 14.81
N TYR A 37 3.92 0.64 14.40
CA TYR A 37 4.20 1.66 13.40
C TYR A 37 4.89 2.84 14.04
N LEU A 38 6.00 3.27 13.46
CA LEU A 38 6.78 4.41 13.93
C LEU A 38 6.74 5.56 12.93
N ASN A 39 6.51 6.76 13.44
CA ASN A 39 6.73 8.00 12.69
C ASN A 39 7.91 8.75 13.31
N LEU A 40 8.90 9.09 12.49
CA LEU A 40 10.17 9.68 12.90
C LEU A 40 10.15 11.20 12.75
N GLY A 41 10.10 11.93 13.85
CA GLY A 41 10.24 13.38 13.91
C GLY A 41 11.62 13.80 14.44
N LEU A 42 12.70 13.26 13.84
CA LEU A 42 14.09 13.57 14.25
C LEU A 42 14.64 14.76 13.46
N THR A 43 15.48 15.57 14.10
CA THR A 43 16.14 16.71 13.47
C THR A 43 17.29 16.31 12.55
N GLN A 44 17.81 15.09 12.70
CA GLN A 44 18.88 14.51 11.88
C GLN A 44 18.81 12.98 11.87
N TYR A 45 19.20 12.38 10.76
CA TYR A 45 19.21 10.94 10.52
C TYR A 45 20.65 10.42 10.45
N ASP A 46 21.36 10.45 11.60
CA ASP A 46 22.74 9.97 11.70
C ASP A 46 22.78 8.44 11.85
N PRO A 47 23.32 7.69 10.87
CA PRO A 47 23.39 6.22 10.93
C PRO A 47 24.13 5.69 12.16
N SER A 48 25.04 6.46 12.76
CA SER A 48 25.83 6.03 13.92
C SER A 48 25.00 5.79 15.19
N ILE A 49 23.82 6.41 15.29
CA ILE A 49 22.94 6.26 16.46
C ILE A 49 21.79 5.27 16.21
N SER A 50 21.53 4.92 14.98
CA SER A 50 20.33 4.21 14.54
C SER A 50 20.16 2.86 15.24
N LYS A 51 21.21 2.05 15.25
CA LYS A 51 21.18 0.71 15.87
C LYS A 51 20.87 0.75 17.37
N ASP A 52 21.48 1.67 18.12
CA ASP A 52 21.24 1.80 19.58
C ASP A 52 19.80 2.31 19.81
N LEU A 53 19.34 3.28 19.03
CA LEU A 53 17.99 3.83 19.10
C LEU A 53 16.91 2.76 18.88
N PHE A 54 16.95 2.07 17.77
CA PHE A 54 15.90 1.11 17.42
C PHE A 54 15.96 -0.19 18.23
N SER A 55 17.15 -0.61 18.68
CA SER A 55 17.27 -1.72 19.63
C SER A 55 16.58 -1.41 20.97
N ARG A 56 16.63 -0.18 21.44
CA ARG A 56 15.93 0.26 22.66
C ARG A 56 14.42 0.30 22.43
N LEU A 57 13.97 0.90 21.36
CA LEU A 57 12.54 0.94 21.00
C LEU A 57 11.95 -0.46 20.84
N ARG A 58 12.65 -1.34 20.11
CA ARG A 58 12.24 -2.74 19.92
C ARG A 58 12.09 -3.47 21.24
N LYS A 59 13.02 -3.28 22.18
CA LYS A 59 12.97 -3.86 23.51
C LYS A 59 11.83 -3.28 24.35
N GLU A 60 11.60 -1.98 24.27
CA GLU A 60 10.54 -1.28 25.02
C GLU A 60 9.15 -1.71 24.54
N LEU A 61 8.96 -1.75 23.20
CA LEU A 61 7.67 -2.04 22.58
C LEU A 61 7.36 -3.54 22.50
N GLY A 62 8.36 -4.41 22.53
CA GLY A 62 8.19 -5.88 22.59
C GLY A 62 7.63 -6.51 21.31
N GLN A 63 7.53 -5.76 20.21
CA GLN A 63 6.99 -6.20 18.92
C GLN A 63 7.90 -5.75 17.79
N PRO A 64 7.85 -6.38 16.58
CA PRO A 64 8.49 -5.87 15.38
C PRO A 64 8.10 -4.43 15.10
N LEU A 65 9.03 -3.66 14.53
CA LEU A 65 8.82 -2.25 14.23
C LEU A 65 8.63 -2.06 12.72
N GLN A 66 7.67 -1.24 12.34
CA GLN A 66 7.41 -0.87 10.96
C GLN A 66 7.47 0.64 10.77
N ILE A 67 8.09 1.05 9.67
CA ILE A 67 8.16 2.45 9.24
C ILE A 67 7.71 2.50 7.80
N MET A 68 6.81 3.42 7.49
CA MET A 68 6.38 3.70 6.13
C MET A 68 6.67 5.17 5.82
N LEU A 69 7.38 5.45 4.74
CA LEU A 69 7.77 6.81 4.39
C LEU A 69 8.18 6.94 2.91
N TYR A 70 8.11 8.15 2.38
CA TYR A 70 8.73 8.48 1.10
C TYR A 70 10.24 8.32 1.19
N SER A 71 10.80 7.48 0.32
CA SER A 71 12.20 7.09 0.40
C SER A 71 13.12 8.28 0.04
N LYS A 72 14.06 8.58 0.95
CA LYS A 72 15.15 9.53 0.75
C LYS A 72 16.46 8.86 1.11
N PRO A 73 17.59 9.19 0.44
CA PRO A 73 18.87 8.52 0.69
C PRO A 73 19.33 8.54 2.15
N GLU A 74 19.15 9.66 2.85
CA GLU A 74 19.50 9.77 4.26
C GLU A 74 18.65 8.86 5.17
N MET A 75 17.35 8.75 4.88
CA MET A 75 16.44 7.86 5.62
C MET A 75 16.77 6.39 5.37
N TYR A 76 17.02 6.03 4.11
CA TYR A 76 17.45 4.68 3.76
C TYR A 76 18.71 4.26 4.53
N ASN A 77 19.75 5.10 4.52
CA ASN A 77 21.00 4.82 5.22
C ASN A 77 20.79 4.71 6.74
N PHE A 78 19.97 5.60 7.31
CA PHE A 78 19.63 5.60 8.73
C PHE A 78 18.90 4.32 9.13
N LEU A 79 17.84 3.94 8.41
CA LEU A 79 17.04 2.76 8.71
C LEU A 79 17.84 1.47 8.53
N THR A 80 18.59 1.34 7.44
CA THR A 80 19.44 0.18 7.16
C THR A 80 20.51 -0.02 8.25
N ALA A 81 21.15 1.08 8.70
CA ALA A 81 22.10 1.02 9.82
C ALA A 81 21.42 0.61 11.14
N GLY A 82 20.13 0.87 11.29
CA GLY A 82 19.29 0.46 12.41
C GLY A 82 18.87 -1.01 12.38
N GLY A 83 19.09 -1.69 11.24
CA GLY A 83 18.71 -3.08 11.03
C GLY A 83 17.37 -3.27 10.33
N PHE A 84 16.73 -2.19 9.88
CA PHE A 84 15.53 -2.29 9.07
C PHE A 84 15.85 -2.83 7.67
N GLU A 85 14.94 -3.66 7.17
CA GLU A 85 14.91 -4.11 5.79
C GLU A 85 13.72 -3.48 5.07
N ARG A 86 13.94 -2.96 3.86
CA ARG A 86 12.82 -2.55 3.02
C ARG A 86 12.13 -3.80 2.47
N LYS A 87 10.85 -3.95 2.80
CA LYS A 87 10.04 -5.11 2.44
C LYS A 87 9.09 -4.85 1.27
N ARG A 88 8.72 -3.58 1.04
CA ARG A 88 7.76 -3.21 0.00
C ARG A 88 7.99 -1.78 -0.47
N ARG A 89 7.68 -1.52 -1.73
CA ARG A 89 7.53 -0.20 -2.34
C ARG A 89 6.11 -0.04 -2.83
N CYS A 90 5.49 1.05 -2.47
CA CYS A 90 4.22 1.48 -3.03
C CYS A 90 4.47 2.66 -3.98
N TYR A 91 4.00 2.55 -5.22
CA TYR A 91 4.05 3.59 -6.22
C TYR A 91 2.69 4.24 -6.32
N GLU A 92 2.62 5.54 -6.05
CA GLU A 92 1.42 6.33 -6.21
C GLU A 92 1.31 6.79 -7.67
N LEU A 93 0.24 6.39 -8.34
CA LEU A 93 -0.05 6.78 -9.70
C LEU A 93 -1.07 7.93 -9.72
N GLU A 94 -0.76 8.96 -10.47
CA GLU A 94 -1.71 9.97 -10.93
C GLU A 94 -1.47 10.13 -12.44
N VAL A 95 -2.38 9.58 -13.24
CA VAL A 95 -2.17 9.40 -14.69
C VAL A 95 -3.35 9.88 -15.51
N THR A 96 -3.06 10.29 -16.74
CA THR A 96 -4.01 10.68 -17.77
C THR A 96 -3.88 9.77 -19.00
N SER A 97 -4.75 9.91 -19.97
CA SER A 97 -4.65 9.14 -21.22
C SER A 97 -3.37 9.44 -22.02
N SER A 98 -2.69 10.58 -21.77
CA SER A 98 -1.41 10.91 -22.40
C SER A 98 -0.22 10.11 -21.85
N ASP A 99 -0.38 9.50 -20.69
CA ASP A 99 0.67 8.73 -20.01
C ASP A 99 0.67 7.25 -20.42
N LEU A 100 -0.25 6.84 -21.30
CA LEU A 100 -0.34 5.46 -21.75
C LEU A 100 0.93 5.02 -22.51
N ALA A 101 1.52 3.93 -22.08
CA ALA A 101 2.69 3.31 -22.71
C ALA A 101 2.34 2.61 -24.04
N VAL A 102 1.10 2.13 -24.15
CA VAL A 102 0.59 1.41 -25.33
C VAL A 102 -0.86 1.82 -25.60
N PRO A 103 -1.34 1.72 -26.86
CA PRO A 103 -2.76 1.89 -27.15
C PRO A 103 -3.60 0.85 -26.39
N LEU A 104 -4.66 1.29 -25.75
CA LEU A 104 -5.58 0.38 -25.06
C LEU A 104 -6.46 -0.36 -26.08
N ILE A 105 -6.55 -1.66 -25.92
CA ILE A 105 -7.36 -2.54 -26.76
C ILE A 105 -8.34 -3.27 -25.84
N PRO A 106 -9.59 -2.77 -25.70
CA PRO A 106 -10.62 -3.47 -24.93
C PRO A 106 -10.86 -4.87 -25.51
N ALA A 107 -10.67 -5.89 -24.69
CA ALA A 107 -10.71 -7.29 -25.14
C ALA A 107 -11.67 -8.18 -24.31
N VAL A 108 -12.21 -7.64 -23.21
CA VAL A 108 -13.11 -8.35 -22.32
C VAL A 108 -14.36 -7.54 -22.02
N GLU A 109 -15.47 -8.18 -21.73
CA GLU A 109 -16.68 -7.53 -21.24
C GLU A 109 -16.52 -7.21 -19.75
N LEU A 110 -16.84 -5.96 -19.34
CA LEU A 110 -16.87 -5.56 -17.95
C LEU A 110 -18.30 -5.56 -17.42
N HIS A 111 -18.44 -6.15 -16.25
CA HIS A 111 -19.66 -6.16 -15.46
C HIS A 111 -19.46 -5.26 -14.24
N ALA A 112 -20.38 -4.30 -14.04
CA ALA A 112 -20.38 -3.42 -12.89
C ALA A 112 -21.32 -3.96 -11.81
N ALA A 113 -20.86 -4.03 -10.57
CA ALA A 113 -21.67 -4.39 -9.43
C ALA A 113 -21.55 -3.35 -8.31
N GLN A 114 -22.65 -3.16 -7.58
CA GLN A 114 -22.74 -2.23 -6.47
C GLN A 114 -22.76 -2.98 -5.15
N LYS A 115 -22.24 -2.34 -4.10
CA LYS A 115 -22.26 -2.85 -2.72
C LYS A 115 -23.67 -3.33 -2.34
N GLY A 116 -23.75 -4.55 -1.82
CA GLY A 116 -24.98 -5.22 -1.45
C GLY A 116 -25.60 -6.10 -2.56
N SER A 117 -24.94 -6.24 -3.73
CA SER A 117 -25.32 -7.24 -4.72
C SER A 117 -24.46 -8.50 -4.57
N THR A 118 -25.01 -9.67 -4.95
CA THR A 118 -24.30 -10.96 -4.85
C THR A 118 -22.95 -10.94 -5.60
N LEU A 119 -22.89 -10.30 -6.77
CA LEU A 119 -21.66 -10.20 -7.55
C LEU A 119 -20.61 -9.35 -6.82
N TYR A 120 -21.03 -8.22 -6.20
CA TYR A 120 -20.15 -7.40 -5.37
C TYR A 120 -19.58 -8.21 -4.20
N ASP A 121 -20.46 -8.94 -3.47
CA ASP A 121 -20.05 -9.71 -2.31
C ASP A 121 -19.06 -10.84 -2.71
N THR A 122 -19.30 -11.49 -3.86
CA THR A 122 -18.34 -12.48 -4.42
C THR A 122 -16.98 -11.83 -4.74
N CYS A 123 -16.95 -10.62 -5.32
CA CYS A 123 -15.69 -9.91 -5.56
C CYS A 123 -14.99 -9.51 -4.26
N CYS A 124 -15.75 -9.18 -3.19
CA CYS A 124 -15.17 -8.93 -1.86
C CYS A 124 -14.48 -10.17 -1.28
N ASP A 125 -15.11 -11.35 -1.39
CA ASP A 125 -14.53 -12.61 -0.94
C ASP A 125 -13.20 -12.90 -1.65
N LEU A 126 -13.18 -12.71 -2.97
CA LEU A 126 -11.99 -12.91 -3.79
C LEU A 126 -10.89 -11.88 -3.46
N LEU A 127 -11.26 -10.60 -3.28
CA LEU A 127 -10.30 -9.57 -2.91
C LEU A 127 -9.70 -9.84 -1.52
N TYR A 128 -10.51 -10.22 -0.53
CA TYR A 128 -10.01 -10.52 0.80
C TYR A 128 -8.96 -11.64 0.77
N ALA A 129 -9.24 -12.71 0.03
CA ALA A 129 -8.30 -13.82 -0.13
C ALA A 129 -7.02 -13.40 -0.87
N TYR A 130 -7.16 -12.63 -1.94
CA TYR A 130 -6.05 -12.10 -2.73
C TYR A 130 -5.18 -11.13 -1.91
N TYR A 131 -5.79 -10.14 -1.27
CA TYR A 131 -5.12 -9.15 -0.44
C TYR A 131 -4.39 -9.79 0.73
N SER A 132 -5.04 -10.75 1.41
CA SER A 132 -4.39 -11.49 2.49
C SER A 132 -3.13 -12.22 2.01
N ALA A 133 -3.17 -12.84 0.83
CA ALA A 133 -2.03 -13.57 0.28
C ALA A 133 -0.88 -12.63 -0.15
N THR A 134 -1.18 -11.48 -0.77
CA THR A 134 -0.16 -10.52 -1.21
C THR A 134 0.49 -9.76 -0.04
N HIS A 135 -0.19 -9.63 1.10
CA HIS A 135 0.29 -8.91 2.28
C HIS A 135 0.87 -9.82 3.38
N ASP A 136 0.74 -11.14 3.27
CA ASP A 136 1.11 -12.10 4.32
C ASP A 136 2.56 -11.94 4.82
N THR A 137 3.50 -11.67 3.94
CA THR A 137 4.93 -11.57 4.27
C THR A 137 5.41 -10.19 4.72
N VAL A 138 4.59 -9.13 4.53
CA VAL A 138 5.02 -7.74 4.83
C VAL A 138 4.16 -7.13 5.94
N SER A 139 2.86 -7.12 5.74
CA SER A 139 1.90 -6.54 6.69
C SER A 139 0.66 -7.44 6.70
N PRO A 140 0.68 -8.59 7.40
CA PRO A 140 -0.44 -9.52 7.40
C PRO A 140 -1.74 -8.85 7.83
N LEU A 141 -2.82 -9.14 7.10
CA LEU A 141 -4.15 -8.67 7.45
C LEU A 141 -4.63 -9.37 8.73
N THR A 142 -5.07 -8.60 9.72
CA THR A 142 -5.44 -9.12 11.05
C THR A 142 -6.91 -8.91 11.41
N VAL A 143 -7.68 -8.30 10.52
CA VAL A 143 -9.13 -8.12 10.66
C VAL A 143 -9.90 -9.23 9.95
N SER A 144 -11.15 -9.43 10.36
CA SER A 144 -12.05 -10.34 9.66
C SER A 144 -12.42 -9.79 8.27
N GLN A 145 -12.87 -10.68 7.41
CA GLN A 145 -13.35 -10.33 6.08
C GLN A 145 -14.48 -9.28 6.11
N ASP A 146 -15.44 -9.41 7.03
CA ASP A 146 -16.55 -8.45 7.16
C ASP A 146 -16.05 -7.02 7.44
N VAL A 147 -15.03 -6.90 8.30
CA VAL A 147 -14.42 -5.61 8.62
C VAL A 147 -13.68 -5.05 7.42
N PHE A 148 -12.85 -5.86 6.74
CA PHE A 148 -12.13 -5.44 5.55
C PHE A 148 -13.10 -4.99 4.43
N CYS A 149 -14.13 -5.79 4.13
CA CYS A 149 -15.10 -5.50 3.08
C CYS A 149 -16.01 -4.30 3.41
N SER A 150 -16.13 -3.91 4.70
CA SER A 150 -16.94 -2.75 5.09
C SER A 150 -16.40 -1.44 4.54
N ASP A 151 -15.08 -1.33 4.36
CA ASP A 151 -14.39 -0.11 3.98
C ASP A 151 -14.05 -0.03 2.48
N LEU A 152 -14.42 -1.06 1.71
CA LEU A 152 -14.19 -1.07 0.26
C LEU A 152 -15.07 -0.07 -0.48
N PRO A 153 -14.60 0.48 -1.64
CA PRO A 153 -15.41 1.27 -2.56
C PRO A 153 -16.74 0.62 -2.89
N LYS A 154 -17.77 1.42 -3.11
CA LYS A 154 -19.14 0.93 -3.36
C LYS A 154 -19.32 0.26 -4.71
N THR A 155 -18.38 0.46 -5.63
CA THR A 155 -18.45 -0.05 -7.00
C THR A 155 -17.29 -1.00 -7.28
N VAL A 156 -17.60 -2.15 -7.86
CA VAL A 156 -16.61 -3.06 -8.44
C VAL A 156 -16.89 -3.25 -9.92
N LEU A 157 -15.82 -3.25 -10.72
CA LEU A 157 -15.83 -3.64 -12.13
C LEU A 157 -15.12 -4.98 -12.24
N CYS A 158 -15.74 -5.97 -12.90
CA CYS A 158 -15.15 -7.30 -13.03
C CYS A 158 -15.35 -7.89 -14.42
N SER A 159 -14.52 -8.85 -14.81
CA SER A 159 -14.74 -9.73 -15.94
C SER A 159 -15.11 -11.12 -15.44
N MET A 160 -15.83 -11.87 -16.27
CA MET A 160 -16.42 -13.15 -15.90
C MET A 160 -15.83 -14.29 -16.71
N VAL A 161 -15.67 -15.46 -16.07
CA VAL A 161 -15.47 -16.75 -16.75
C VAL A 161 -16.65 -17.67 -16.37
N GLY A 162 -17.56 -17.85 -17.31
CA GLY A 162 -18.84 -18.49 -17.00
C GLY A 162 -19.69 -17.61 -16.09
N SER A 163 -19.97 -18.06 -14.89
CA SER A 163 -20.73 -17.34 -13.85
C SER A 163 -19.86 -16.65 -12.79
N ASP A 164 -18.56 -16.89 -12.83
CA ASP A 164 -17.68 -16.50 -11.75
C ASP A 164 -16.76 -15.31 -12.17
N PRO A 165 -16.58 -14.29 -11.31
CA PRO A 165 -15.63 -13.23 -11.56
C PRO A 165 -14.20 -13.78 -11.47
N ASN A 166 -13.37 -13.43 -12.45
CA ASN A 166 -11.96 -13.83 -12.50
C ASN A 166 -10.97 -12.68 -12.37
N HIS A 167 -11.36 -11.47 -12.78
CA HIS A 167 -10.61 -10.24 -12.56
C HIS A 167 -11.57 -9.19 -12.01
N TYR A 168 -11.09 -8.34 -11.11
CA TYR A 168 -11.93 -7.34 -10.47
C TYR A 168 -11.10 -6.12 -10.06
N ALA A 169 -11.77 -4.96 -10.06
CA ALA A 169 -11.23 -3.70 -9.58
C ALA A 169 -12.30 -2.95 -8.78
N PHE A 170 -11.97 -2.58 -7.56
CA PHE A 170 -12.81 -1.71 -6.74
C PHE A 170 -12.42 -0.27 -7.06
N VAL A 171 -13.40 0.52 -7.49
CA VAL A 171 -13.19 1.86 -7.98
C VAL A 171 -14.14 2.84 -7.32
N GLU A 172 -13.67 4.07 -7.11
CA GLU A 172 -14.52 5.15 -6.65
C GLU A 172 -14.20 6.47 -7.36
N PRO A 173 -15.19 7.35 -7.55
CA PRO A 173 -14.92 8.68 -8.07
C PRO A 173 -14.18 9.51 -7.03
N ASP A 174 -13.17 10.27 -7.48
CA ASP A 174 -12.49 11.30 -6.72
C ASP A 174 -12.81 12.70 -7.25
N GLU A 175 -12.11 13.75 -6.78
CA GLU A 175 -12.36 15.14 -7.16
C GLU A 175 -12.09 15.41 -8.65
N THR A 176 -11.17 14.68 -9.27
CA THR A 176 -10.68 14.92 -10.64
C THR A 176 -10.89 13.75 -11.60
N GLY A 177 -11.22 12.57 -11.09
CA GLY A 177 -11.31 11.37 -11.90
C GLY A 177 -11.87 10.15 -11.19
N TYR A 178 -11.13 9.06 -11.23
CA TYR A 178 -11.43 7.82 -10.53
C TYR A 178 -10.17 7.30 -9.81
N GLU A 179 -10.37 6.84 -8.58
CA GLU A 179 -9.41 5.99 -7.89
C GLU A 179 -9.67 4.52 -8.22
N ILE A 180 -8.62 3.81 -8.62
CA ILE A 180 -8.59 2.35 -8.65
C ILE A 180 -7.98 1.90 -7.32
N ALA A 181 -8.84 1.76 -6.30
CA ALA A 181 -8.41 1.51 -4.93
C ALA A 181 -7.84 0.10 -4.74
N TYR A 182 -8.41 -0.90 -5.42
CA TYR A 182 -7.93 -2.29 -5.36
C TYR A 182 -8.11 -2.98 -6.70
N VAL A 183 -7.17 -3.84 -7.04
CA VAL A 183 -7.28 -4.78 -8.15
C VAL A 183 -6.97 -6.20 -7.67
N GLY A 184 -7.51 -7.19 -8.37
CA GLY A 184 -7.18 -8.56 -8.06
C GLY A 184 -7.58 -9.51 -9.18
N THR A 185 -7.05 -10.73 -9.10
CA THR A 185 -7.26 -11.75 -10.13
C THR A 185 -7.14 -13.16 -9.58
N THR A 186 -7.88 -14.08 -10.20
CA THR A 186 -7.67 -15.53 -10.04
C THR A 186 -6.80 -16.12 -11.16
N ASP A 187 -6.53 -15.34 -12.23
CA ASP A 187 -5.71 -15.75 -13.38
C ASP A 187 -4.83 -14.59 -13.90
N PHE A 188 -3.57 -14.60 -13.52
CA PHE A 188 -2.61 -13.58 -13.93
C PHE A 188 -2.32 -13.58 -15.44
N SER A 189 -2.55 -14.68 -16.16
CA SER A 189 -2.21 -14.78 -17.57
C SER A 189 -3.10 -13.93 -18.47
N SER A 190 -4.33 -13.66 -18.06
CA SER A 190 -5.31 -12.84 -18.79
C SER A 190 -5.58 -11.48 -18.14
N PHE A 191 -4.98 -11.17 -16.98
CA PHE A 191 -5.23 -9.93 -16.25
C PHE A 191 -4.88 -8.68 -17.06
N SER A 192 -3.83 -8.68 -17.88
CA SER A 192 -3.45 -7.55 -18.72
C SER A 192 -4.57 -7.11 -19.69
N CYS A 193 -5.35 -8.05 -20.22
CA CYS A 193 -6.50 -7.73 -21.07
C CYS A 193 -7.62 -7.04 -20.29
N PHE A 194 -7.87 -7.49 -19.07
CA PHE A 194 -8.81 -6.86 -18.15
C PHE A 194 -8.35 -5.44 -17.77
N ALA A 195 -7.08 -5.28 -17.36
CA ALA A 195 -6.53 -3.99 -16.97
C ALA A 195 -6.60 -2.96 -18.12
N GLN A 196 -6.29 -3.35 -19.35
CA GLN A 196 -6.44 -2.48 -20.54
C GLN A 196 -7.90 -2.05 -20.75
N THR A 197 -8.84 -3.01 -20.63
CA THR A 197 -10.27 -2.71 -20.78
C THR A 197 -10.78 -1.81 -19.66
N LEU A 198 -10.38 -2.08 -18.41
CA LEU A 198 -10.70 -1.27 -17.22
C LEU A 198 -10.28 0.19 -17.43
N VAL A 199 -9.00 0.40 -17.73
CA VAL A 199 -8.43 1.74 -17.94
C VAL A 199 -9.10 2.45 -19.12
N HIS A 200 -9.39 1.73 -20.22
CA HIS A 200 -10.12 2.28 -21.36
C HIS A 200 -11.51 2.80 -20.94
N GLU A 201 -12.30 1.97 -20.25
CA GLU A 201 -13.66 2.32 -19.81
C GLU A 201 -13.69 3.45 -18.79
N LEU A 202 -12.68 3.54 -17.92
CA LEU A 202 -12.58 4.65 -16.98
C LEU A 202 -12.21 5.96 -17.68
N PHE A 203 -11.27 5.98 -18.62
CA PHE A 203 -10.94 7.18 -19.42
C PHE A 203 -12.04 7.63 -20.36
N GLN A 204 -13.08 6.83 -20.62
CA GLN A 204 -14.30 7.34 -21.28
C GLN A 204 -15.17 8.21 -20.35
N LYS A 205 -14.90 8.19 -19.02
CA LYS A 205 -15.72 8.84 -17.99
C LYS A 205 -14.99 9.95 -17.25
N CYS A 206 -13.65 9.97 -17.30
CA CYS A 206 -12.82 10.93 -16.59
C CYS A 206 -11.52 11.22 -17.32
N ASP A 207 -10.84 12.29 -16.91
CA ASP A 207 -9.57 12.72 -17.51
C ASP A 207 -8.35 12.16 -16.77
N SER A 208 -8.50 11.73 -15.51
CA SER A 208 -7.41 11.23 -14.68
C SER A 208 -7.80 9.99 -13.90
N LEU A 209 -6.79 9.15 -13.60
CA LEU A 209 -6.90 7.99 -12.74
C LEU A 209 -5.82 8.06 -11.66
N THR A 210 -6.18 7.66 -10.44
CA THR A 210 -5.25 7.46 -9.34
C THR A 210 -5.23 5.99 -8.93
N ALA A 211 -4.09 5.50 -8.48
CA ALA A 211 -3.95 4.15 -7.92
C ALA A 211 -2.68 4.05 -7.07
N GLU A 212 -2.69 3.15 -6.10
CA GLU A 212 -1.49 2.71 -5.40
C GLU A 212 -1.07 1.32 -5.92
N CYS A 213 0.22 1.17 -6.26
CA CYS A 213 0.76 -0.07 -6.81
C CYS A 213 1.93 -0.57 -5.96
N ASP A 214 1.67 -1.57 -5.14
CA ASP A 214 2.70 -2.24 -4.37
C ASP A 214 3.55 -3.16 -5.25
N ASP A 215 4.87 -3.12 -5.13
CA ASP A 215 5.79 -4.01 -5.87
C ASP A 215 5.65 -5.50 -5.47
N THR A 216 4.97 -5.77 -4.37
CA THR A 216 4.59 -7.11 -3.92
C THR A 216 3.23 -7.59 -4.46
N ASP A 217 2.49 -6.73 -5.17
CA ASP A 217 1.21 -7.07 -5.80
C ASP A 217 1.35 -7.22 -7.32
N PRO A 218 1.33 -8.46 -7.85
CA PRO A 218 1.50 -8.68 -9.28
C PRO A 218 0.39 -8.09 -10.17
N ALA A 219 -0.84 -7.96 -9.69
CA ALA A 219 -1.94 -7.36 -10.46
C ALA A 219 -1.76 -5.83 -10.53
N ALA A 220 -1.46 -5.19 -9.41
CA ALA A 220 -1.17 -3.76 -9.37
C ALA A 220 0.05 -3.40 -10.24
N MET A 221 1.10 -4.22 -10.22
CA MET A 221 2.26 -4.02 -11.09
C MET A 221 1.95 -4.20 -12.58
N GLN A 222 1.03 -5.10 -12.96
CA GLN A 222 0.57 -5.20 -14.35
C GLN A 222 -0.28 -4.00 -14.77
N LEU A 223 -1.11 -3.46 -13.87
CA LEU A 223 -1.85 -2.22 -14.12
C LEU A 223 -0.87 -1.05 -14.35
N MET A 224 0.12 -0.88 -13.48
CA MET A 224 1.13 0.18 -13.59
C MET A 224 1.90 0.13 -14.92
N GLN A 225 2.17 -1.06 -15.46
CA GLN A 225 2.88 -1.23 -16.75
C GLN A 225 2.12 -0.70 -17.97
N LEU A 226 0.82 -0.36 -17.84
CA LEU A 226 0.07 0.29 -18.91
C LEU A 226 0.48 1.75 -19.13
N PHE A 227 1.24 2.34 -18.21
CA PHE A 227 1.59 3.75 -18.22
C PHE A 227 3.10 3.95 -18.33
N ASN A 228 3.46 4.98 -19.09
CA ASN A 228 4.85 5.42 -19.26
C ASN A 228 5.13 6.58 -18.30
N ILE A 229 5.27 6.25 -17.03
CA ILE A 229 5.47 7.24 -15.96
C ILE A 229 6.92 7.28 -15.51
N SER A 230 7.39 8.48 -15.14
CA SER A 230 8.64 8.62 -14.38
C SER A 230 8.34 8.36 -12.92
N ILE A 231 8.93 7.32 -12.37
CA ILE A 231 8.77 6.99 -10.95
C ILE A 231 9.84 7.72 -10.15
N ASP A 232 9.55 8.93 -9.68
CA ASP A 232 10.47 9.76 -8.91
C ASP A 232 10.40 9.53 -7.40
N GLY A 233 10.02 8.37 -6.97
CA GLY A 233 9.95 8.01 -5.56
C GLY A 233 8.95 6.90 -5.29
N SER A 234 8.98 6.42 -4.09
CA SER A 234 8.05 5.40 -3.61
C SER A 234 7.77 5.62 -2.13
N TYR A 235 6.60 5.24 -1.70
CA TYR A 235 6.24 5.14 -0.29
C TYR A 235 6.66 3.76 0.21
N ASP A 236 7.83 3.70 0.85
CA ASP A 236 8.48 2.44 1.18
C ASP A 236 8.11 1.94 2.57
N THR A 237 7.91 0.62 2.69
CA THR A 237 7.72 -0.08 3.97
C THR A 237 9.01 -0.73 4.42
N TYR A 238 9.47 -0.35 5.61
CA TYR A 238 10.65 -0.90 6.29
C TYR A 238 10.23 -1.64 7.56
N ILE A 239 10.80 -2.83 7.78
CA ILE A 239 10.52 -3.66 8.96
C ILE A 239 11.82 -4.01 9.69
N LEU A 240 11.78 -3.94 11.03
CA LEU A 240 12.79 -4.46 11.96
C LEU A 240 12.15 -5.56 12.79
N GLU A 241 12.55 -6.79 12.53
CA GLU A 241 12.13 -7.99 13.25
C GLU A 241 12.67 -8.07 14.68
#